data_edeef4a935d81871417abac2edb7a60e
#
_entry.id   edeef4a935d81871417abac2edb7a60e
#
_cell.length_a   1.000
_cell.length_b   1.000
_cell.length_c   1.000
_cell.angle_alpha   90.00
_cell.angle_beta   90.00
_cell.angle_gamma   90.00
#
_symmetry.space_group_name_H-M   'P 1'
#
loop_
_entity.id
_entity.type
_entity.pdbx_description
1 polymer ?
#
loop_
_entity_poly.entity_id
_entity_poly.type
_entity_poly.pdbx_seq_one_letter_code
_entity_poly.pdbx_strand_id
1 'polypeptide(L)'
;MSDRDQVVNLNKKKRSNTRQDNKISLYLILLVGIVFIPLFLYLVFFHSRTEIIEARPGKLVDGFESRALLVREEEVFEAPQEGRISLQVDEGVRVKKGQEVLKIDDSRVYSQLPGIISYARDGMEDLLNPGNIENISPEDFNKIEGDFFQLSRNSQVQKGDFLYRITDNYHLYLVFLIDRDEALRYREGEVVFIEKISGESDLNRSAVESINLFGSQAVISVKMNNFVREWLNMRWVEVKFIKNIHRGIVIPHRAVFNSPEGKGLLVVDRSGNINFREVEIEIQAENNLIVNNLNIGERIIANPESVDYGRRD
;
A
#
# COMPACT_ATOMS: atom_id res chain seq x y z
N MET A 1 -74.31 -22.04 75.58
CA MET A 1 -73.72 -23.35 75.33
C MET A 1 -72.54 -23.21 74.47
N SER A 2 -71.39 -23.39 75.09
CA SER A 2 -70.21 -24.07 74.57
C SER A 2 -69.58 -23.47 73.27
N ASP A 3 -68.40 -23.28 73.15
CA ASP A 3 -67.18 -23.45 73.97
C ASP A 3 -66.03 -23.25 72.96
N ARG A 4 -64.99 -22.60 73.42
CA ARG A 4 -63.56 -22.85 73.19
C ARG A 4 -62.88 -22.59 71.81
N ASP A 5 -62.03 -21.65 71.93
CA ASP A 5 -60.55 -21.75 71.82
C ASP A 5 -59.98 -22.32 70.55
N GLN A 6 -59.17 -21.56 69.90
CA GLN A 6 -57.70 -21.84 69.83
C GLN A 6 -56.92 -20.88 68.98
N VAL A 7 -56.03 -20.27 69.64
CA VAL A 7 -54.56 -20.28 69.50
C VAL A 7 -53.97 -19.56 68.32
N VAL A 8 -53.40 -18.46 68.69
CA VAL A 8 -52.42 -17.63 67.94
C VAL A 8 -51.16 -18.45 67.62
N ASN A 9 -50.77 -18.50 66.39
CA ASN A 9 -49.47 -18.98 66.04
C ASN A 9 -48.61 -17.80 65.51
N LEU A 10 -47.66 -17.38 66.34
CA LEU A 10 -46.69 -16.34 66.10
C LEU A 10 -45.69 -16.79 65.06
N ASN A 11 -45.72 -16.17 63.87
CA ASN A 11 -44.70 -16.31 62.85
C ASN A 11 -43.37 -15.69 63.29
N LYS A 12 -42.43 -16.55 63.65
CA LYS A 12 -41.04 -16.19 63.90
C LYS A 12 -40.42 -15.55 62.62
N LYS A 13 -40.28 -14.24 62.62
CA LYS A 13 -39.53 -13.47 61.63
C LYS A 13 -38.07 -13.92 61.72
N LYS A 14 -37.64 -14.70 60.72
CA LYS A 14 -36.23 -15.10 60.49
C LYS A 14 -35.40 -13.88 60.35
N ARG A 15 -34.61 -13.47 61.33
CA ARG A 15 -33.58 -12.46 61.19
C ARG A 15 -32.51 -12.99 60.22
N SER A 16 -32.51 -12.52 58.97
CA SER A 16 -31.47 -12.78 58.02
C SER A 16 -30.17 -12.14 58.49
N ASN A 17 -29.11 -12.86 58.32
CA ASN A 17 -27.77 -12.61 58.84
C ASN A 17 -27.05 -11.53 58.00
N THR A 18 -27.47 -10.28 58.15
CA THR A 18 -26.93 -9.10 57.44
C THR A 18 -25.44 -8.78 57.76
N ARG A 19 -24.88 -9.49 58.74
CA ARG A 19 -23.46 -9.29 59.11
C ARG A 19 -22.47 -10.11 58.29
N GLN A 20 -22.91 -11.17 57.63
CA GLN A 20 -22.05 -12.03 56.83
C GLN A 20 -21.90 -11.49 55.39
N ASP A 21 -22.94 -10.88 54.84
CA ASP A 21 -22.94 -10.30 53.49
C ASP A 21 -22.03 -9.07 53.40
N ASN A 22 -21.96 -8.27 54.48
CA ASN A 22 -21.08 -7.09 54.51
C ASN A 22 -19.59 -7.46 54.53
N LYS A 23 -19.21 -8.62 55.09
CA LYS A 23 -17.81 -9.07 55.09
C LYS A 23 -17.39 -9.58 53.73
N ILE A 24 -18.26 -10.30 53.02
CA ILE A 24 -18.01 -10.81 51.68
C ILE A 24 -17.87 -9.64 50.71
N SER A 25 -18.75 -8.63 50.82
CA SER A 25 -18.66 -7.39 50.01
C SER A 25 -17.37 -6.61 50.28
N LEU A 26 -16.93 -6.54 51.54
CA LEU A 26 -15.68 -5.87 51.93
C LEU A 26 -14.46 -6.61 51.37
N TYR A 27 -14.42 -7.95 51.40
CA TYR A 27 -13.34 -8.74 50.81
C TYR A 27 -13.28 -8.62 49.28
N LEU A 28 -14.44 -8.53 48.61
CA LEU A 28 -14.52 -8.33 47.16
C LEU A 28 -13.99 -6.96 46.75
N ILE A 29 -14.32 -5.90 47.47
CA ILE A 29 -13.80 -4.55 47.24
C ILE A 29 -12.28 -4.50 47.47
N LEU A 30 -11.78 -5.18 48.50
CA LEU A 30 -10.36 -5.24 48.83
C LEU A 30 -9.60 -6.03 47.78
N LEU A 31 -10.15 -7.12 47.26
CA LEU A 31 -9.57 -7.92 46.19
C LEU A 31 -9.52 -7.16 44.85
N VAL A 32 -10.60 -6.43 44.51
CA VAL A 32 -10.63 -5.54 43.36
C VAL A 32 -9.57 -4.43 43.49
N GLY A 33 -9.46 -3.81 44.69
CA GLY A 33 -8.44 -2.80 44.96
C GLY A 33 -7.00 -3.32 44.80
N ILE A 34 -6.72 -4.53 45.31
CA ILE A 34 -5.38 -5.17 45.23
C ILE A 34 -5.00 -5.49 43.79
N VAL A 35 -5.96 -5.77 42.91
CA VAL A 35 -5.68 -6.09 41.50
C VAL A 35 -5.65 -4.82 40.62
N PHE A 36 -6.65 -3.94 40.81
CA PHE A 36 -6.80 -2.77 39.95
C PHE A 36 -5.83 -1.63 40.27
N ILE A 37 -5.47 -1.43 41.54
CA ILE A 37 -4.51 -0.37 41.91
C ILE A 37 -3.12 -0.65 41.32
N PRO A 38 -2.50 -1.83 41.48
CA PRO A 38 -1.21 -2.10 40.86
C PRO A 38 -1.29 -2.16 39.34
N LEU A 39 -2.39 -2.62 38.74
CA LEU A 39 -2.61 -2.60 37.31
C LEU A 39 -2.71 -1.15 36.79
N PHE A 40 -3.42 -0.28 37.48
CA PHE A 40 -3.49 1.14 37.14
C PHE A 40 -2.15 1.83 37.30
N LEU A 41 -1.43 1.58 38.39
CA LEU A 41 -0.07 2.09 38.61
C LEU A 41 0.90 1.54 37.55
N TYR A 42 0.81 0.27 37.19
CA TYR A 42 1.60 -0.32 36.11
C TYR A 42 1.32 0.39 34.76
N LEU A 43 0.07 0.59 34.40
CA LEU A 43 -0.31 1.31 33.17
C LEU A 43 0.19 2.76 33.18
N VAL A 44 0.07 3.47 34.30
CA VAL A 44 0.54 4.86 34.43
C VAL A 44 2.07 4.94 34.38
N PHE A 45 2.78 4.07 35.11
CA PHE A 45 4.25 4.08 35.14
C PHE A 45 4.89 3.53 33.87
N PHE A 46 4.25 2.59 33.18
CA PHE A 46 4.77 2.08 31.91
C PHE A 46 4.58 3.04 30.73
N HIS A 47 3.59 3.94 30.79
CA HIS A 47 3.37 4.96 29.76
C HIS A 47 4.34 6.14 29.84
N SER A 48 5.14 6.22 30.88
CA SER A 48 6.02 7.39 31.15
C SER A 48 7.49 7.15 30.88
N ARG A 49 7.86 6.05 30.18
CA ARG A 49 9.27 5.87 29.83
C ARG A 49 9.67 6.77 28.68
N THR A 50 10.64 7.64 28.92
CA THR A 50 11.26 8.46 27.88
C THR A 50 11.93 7.58 26.84
N GLU A 51 11.46 7.66 25.60
CA GLU A 51 12.04 6.95 24.48
C GLU A 51 13.06 7.86 23.78
N ILE A 52 14.31 7.43 23.76
CA ILE A 52 15.39 8.14 23.08
C ILE A 52 15.72 7.40 21.80
N ILE A 53 15.70 8.12 20.68
CA ILE A 53 16.08 7.61 19.36
C ILE A 53 17.27 8.43 18.81
N GLU A 54 18.00 7.84 17.88
CA GLU A 54 19.08 8.53 17.18
C GLU A 54 18.56 9.11 15.85
N ALA A 55 18.97 10.33 15.56
CA ALA A 55 18.75 10.97 14.27
C ALA A 55 19.50 10.22 13.17
N ARG A 56 18.77 9.63 12.24
CA ARG A 56 19.33 8.82 11.16
C ARG A 56 18.93 9.36 9.79
N PRO A 57 19.84 9.26 8.80
CA PRO A 57 19.46 9.57 7.44
C PRO A 57 18.43 8.56 6.94
N GLY A 58 17.48 9.06 6.19
CA GLY A 58 16.42 8.26 5.61
C GLY A 58 15.82 8.89 4.36
N LYS A 59 14.76 8.29 3.86
CA LYS A 59 13.96 8.82 2.75
C LYS A 59 12.49 8.87 3.13
N LEU A 60 11.82 9.94 2.75
CA LEU A 60 10.35 10.01 2.72
C LEU A 60 9.90 10.04 1.27
N VAL A 61 8.82 9.32 1.00
CA VAL A 61 8.26 9.17 -0.33
C VAL A 61 6.92 9.89 -0.37
N ASP A 62 6.80 10.87 -1.26
CA ASP A 62 5.53 11.52 -1.58
C ASP A 62 4.88 10.74 -2.73
N GLY A 63 3.82 10.00 -2.44
CA GLY A 63 3.15 9.13 -3.39
C GLY A 63 2.07 8.29 -2.72
N PHE A 64 1.45 7.41 -3.50
CA PHE A 64 0.39 6.52 -3.04
C PHE A 64 0.56 5.12 -3.63
N GLU A 65 -0.04 4.13 -3.00
CA GLU A 65 -0.16 2.77 -3.53
C GLU A 65 -1.50 2.63 -4.24
N SER A 66 -1.48 2.02 -5.42
CA SER A 66 -2.69 1.83 -6.22
C SER A 66 -2.57 0.64 -7.15
N ARG A 67 -3.72 0.11 -7.51
CA ARG A 67 -3.87 -0.80 -8.64
C ARG A 67 -3.81 0.00 -9.94
N ALA A 68 -3.01 -0.46 -10.87
CA ALA A 68 -2.85 0.14 -12.18
C ALA A 68 -3.26 -0.83 -13.29
N LEU A 69 -3.93 -0.29 -14.32
CA LEU A 69 -4.23 -1.01 -15.55
C LEU A 69 -3.03 -0.90 -16.49
N LEU A 70 -2.56 -2.03 -16.98
CA LEU A 70 -1.48 -2.10 -17.96
C LEU A 70 -2.04 -1.95 -19.38
N VAL A 71 -1.54 -0.95 -20.10
CA VAL A 71 -1.86 -0.73 -21.51
C VAL A 71 -0.55 -0.77 -22.32
N ARG A 72 -0.55 -1.57 -23.37
CA ARG A 72 0.61 -1.82 -24.22
C ARG A 72 0.17 -1.88 -25.66
N GLU A 73 1.11 -1.71 -26.58
CA GLU A 73 0.88 -2.04 -27.98
C GLU A 73 1.10 -3.55 -28.14
N GLU A 74 0.03 -4.23 -28.54
CA GLU A 74 -0.05 -5.69 -28.62
C GLU A 74 -0.69 -6.07 -29.96
N GLU A 75 -0.10 -7.03 -30.66
CA GLU A 75 -0.63 -7.56 -31.91
C GLU A 75 -0.85 -9.05 -31.76
N VAL A 76 -2.08 -9.48 -32.04
CA VAL A 76 -2.52 -10.88 -31.96
C VAL A 76 -2.38 -11.54 -33.30
N PHE A 77 -1.85 -12.77 -33.34
CA PHE A 77 -1.67 -13.58 -34.53
C PHE A 77 -2.44 -14.89 -34.43
N GLU A 78 -3.17 -15.20 -35.48
CA GLU A 78 -4.04 -16.36 -35.58
C GLU A 78 -3.44 -17.46 -36.46
N ALA A 79 -3.96 -18.68 -36.29
CA ALA A 79 -3.55 -19.83 -37.06
C ALA A 79 -3.98 -19.71 -38.53
N PRO A 80 -3.05 -19.77 -39.50
CA PRO A 80 -3.38 -19.74 -40.92
C PRO A 80 -4.02 -21.06 -41.41
N GLN A 81 -3.84 -22.13 -40.69
CA GLN A 81 -4.33 -23.48 -40.98
C GLN A 81 -4.57 -24.27 -39.69
N GLU A 82 -5.29 -25.36 -39.80
CA GLU A 82 -5.42 -26.35 -38.70
C GLU A 82 -4.16 -27.22 -38.56
N GLY A 83 -3.89 -27.77 -37.40
CA GLY A 83 -2.79 -28.71 -37.14
C GLY A 83 -2.33 -28.67 -35.68
N ARG A 84 -1.34 -29.46 -35.36
CA ARG A 84 -0.72 -29.51 -34.04
C ARG A 84 0.43 -28.53 -33.96
N ILE A 85 0.43 -27.70 -32.92
CA ILE A 85 1.47 -26.70 -32.71
C ILE A 85 2.71 -27.28 -32.01
N SER A 86 3.88 -26.74 -32.38
CA SER A 86 5.14 -26.96 -31.68
C SER A 86 5.89 -25.65 -31.52
N LEU A 87 6.04 -25.18 -30.29
CA LEU A 87 6.69 -23.91 -29.98
C LEU A 87 8.19 -24.03 -30.20
N GLN A 88 8.79 -23.08 -30.91
CA GLN A 88 10.22 -22.99 -31.19
C GLN A 88 10.92 -21.90 -30.35
N VAL A 89 10.15 -21.01 -29.74
CA VAL A 89 10.63 -19.92 -28.88
C VAL A 89 9.86 -20.00 -27.55
N ASP A 90 10.55 -19.76 -26.45
CA ASP A 90 9.90 -19.69 -25.14
C ASP A 90 9.17 -18.36 -24.97
N GLU A 91 8.12 -18.39 -24.14
CA GLU A 91 7.35 -17.21 -23.77
C GLU A 91 8.22 -16.15 -23.08
N GLY A 92 7.94 -14.88 -23.35
CA GLY A 92 8.68 -13.76 -22.78
C GLY A 92 10.04 -13.50 -23.43
N VAL A 93 10.36 -14.21 -24.51
CA VAL A 93 11.60 -13.98 -25.28
C VAL A 93 11.34 -12.92 -26.34
N ARG A 94 12.35 -12.05 -26.57
CA ARG A 94 12.30 -11.08 -27.66
C ARG A 94 12.56 -11.77 -28.99
N VAL A 95 11.65 -11.61 -29.93
CA VAL A 95 11.77 -12.12 -31.30
C VAL A 95 12.01 -10.99 -32.30
N LYS A 96 12.61 -11.33 -33.42
CA LYS A 96 12.79 -10.44 -34.57
C LYS A 96 11.71 -10.71 -35.61
N LYS A 97 11.37 -9.72 -36.42
CA LYS A 97 10.57 -9.96 -37.63
C LYS A 97 11.23 -11.04 -38.51
N GLY A 98 10.44 -12.02 -38.93
CA GLY A 98 10.92 -13.14 -39.75
C GLY A 98 11.61 -14.27 -38.95
N GLN A 99 11.62 -14.23 -37.63
CA GLN A 99 12.10 -15.31 -36.79
C GLN A 99 11.05 -16.42 -36.69
N GLU A 100 11.45 -17.70 -36.86
CA GLU A 100 10.56 -18.84 -36.63
C GLU A 100 10.17 -18.89 -35.15
N VAL A 101 8.86 -18.91 -34.86
CA VAL A 101 8.33 -18.87 -33.50
C VAL A 101 7.63 -20.14 -33.09
N LEU A 102 6.98 -20.81 -34.02
CA LEU A 102 6.33 -22.08 -33.81
C LEU A 102 6.14 -22.82 -35.14
N LYS A 103 5.72 -24.11 -35.07
CA LYS A 103 5.27 -24.88 -36.22
C LYS A 103 3.84 -25.33 -36.02
N ILE A 104 3.09 -25.44 -37.13
CA ILE A 104 1.81 -26.14 -37.18
C ILE A 104 2.05 -27.39 -38.08
N ASP A 105 2.10 -28.55 -37.47
CA ASP A 105 2.64 -29.79 -38.07
C ASP A 105 4.03 -29.51 -38.69
N ASP A 106 4.19 -29.64 -39.99
CA ASP A 106 5.45 -29.36 -40.71
C ASP A 106 5.59 -27.91 -41.18
N SER A 107 4.53 -27.11 -41.06
CA SER A 107 4.51 -25.73 -41.53
C SER A 107 5.13 -24.79 -40.52
N ARG A 108 6.11 -23.98 -40.91
CA ARG A 108 6.78 -22.99 -40.06
C ARG A 108 6.00 -21.72 -40.00
N VAL A 109 5.84 -21.17 -38.80
CA VAL A 109 5.22 -19.85 -38.55
C VAL A 109 6.29 -18.89 -38.08
N TYR A 110 6.35 -17.74 -38.74
CA TYR A 110 7.36 -16.69 -38.48
C TYR A 110 6.70 -15.46 -37.87
N SER A 111 7.42 -14.82 -36.94
CA SER A 111 6.97 -13.55 -36.36
C SER A 111 6.89 -12.46 -37.45
N GLN A 112 5.76 -11.78 -37.52
CA GLN A 112 5.57 -10.69 -38.46
C GLN A 112 6.11 -9.36 -37.96
N LEU A 113 6.27 -9.21 -36.63
CA LEU A 113 6.76 -8.02 -35.95
C LEU A 113 7.89 -8.37 -34.97
N PRO A 114 8.78 -7.41 -34.68
CA PRO A 114 9.72 -7.57 -33.57
C PRO A 114 9.01 -7.22 -32.25
N GLY A 115 9.35 -7.91 -31.16
CA GLY A 115 8.79 -7.62 -29.82
C GLY A 115 8.93 -8.80 -28.89
N ILE A 116 8.22 -8.81 -27.80
CA ILE A 116 8.17 -9.90 -26.83
C ILE A 116 7.02 -10.83 -27.18
N ILE A 117 7.33 -12.10 -27.37
CA ILE A 117 6.30 -13.11 -27.68
C ILE A 117 5.60 -13.58 -26.41
N SER A 118 4.28 -13.67 -26.48
CA SER A 118 3.45 -14.37 -25.50
C SER A 118 2.51 -15.35 -26.20
N TYR A 119 2.27 -16.47 -25.53
CA TYR A 119 1.28 -17.48 -25.94
C TYR A 119 -0.01 -17.37 -25.13
N ALA A 120 -0.21 -16.21 -24.48
CA ALA A 120 -1.42 -15.87 -23.74
C ALA A 120 -2.08 -14.62 -24.30
N ARG A 121 -3.42 -14.56 -24.18
CA ARG A 121 -4.24 -13.37 -24.45
C ARG A 121 -5.31 -13.21 -23.39
N ASP A 122 -5.88 -12.03 -23.27
CA ASP A 122 -7.01 -11.74 -22.38
C ASP A 122 -8.22 -11.15 -23.14
N GLY A 123 -8.14 -10.99 -24.44
CA GLY A 123 -9.21 -10.44 -25.29
C GLY A 123 -9.37 -8.93 -25.21
N MET A 124 -8.45 -8.23 -24.50
CA MET A 124 -8.46 -6.77 -24.34
C MET A 124 -7.45 -6.06 -25.23
N GLU A 125 -6.70 -6.80 -26.05
CA GLU A 125 -5.55 -6.28 -26.80
C GLU A 125 -5.95 -5.13 -27.75
N ASP A 126 -7.09 -5.26 -28.44
CA ASP A 126 -7.57 -4.23 -29.36
C ASP A 126 -8.18 -3.02 -28.62
N LEU A 127 -8.79 -3.25 -27.46
CA LEU A 127 -9.43 -2.20 -26.68
C LEU A 127 -8.40 -1.37 -25.91
N LEU A 128 -7.44 -2.05 -25.29
CA LEU A 128 -6.45 -1.46 -24.41
C LEU A 128 -5.11 -1.25 -25.14
N ASN A 129 -5.12 -0.35 -26.10
CA ASN A 129 -3.94 0.10 -26.82
C ASN A 129 -3.60 1.57 -26.48
N PRO A 130 -2.35 2.03 -26.74
CA PRO A 130 -1.94 3.38 -26.39
C PRO A 130 -2.80 4.49 -27.00
N GLY A 131 -3.40 4.25 -28.17
CA GLY A 131 -4.27 5.24 -28.85
C GLY A 131 -5.63 5.42 -28.18
N ASN A 132 -6.04 4.51 -27.31
CA ASN A 132 -7.34 4.54 -26.64
C ASN A 132 -7.27 5.00 -25.18
N ILE A 133 -6.09 5.22 -24.63
CA ILE A 133 -5.91 5.55 -23.19
C ILE A 133 -6.71 6.77 -22.76
N GLU A 134 -6.72 7.83 -23.58
CA GLU A 134 -7.42 9.07 -23.28
C GLU A 134 -8.95 8.92 -23.24
N ASN A 135 -9.46 7.85 -23.84
CA ASN A 135 -10.91 7.57 -23.88
C ASN A 135 -11.38 6.72 -22.69
N ILE A 136 -10.50 6.23 -21.84
CA ILE A 136 -10.86 5.39 -20.69
C ILE A 136 -11.52 6.27 -19.62
N SER A 137 -12.81 6.07 -19.42
CA SER A 137 -13.57 6.70 -18.32
C SER A 137 -13.43 5.92 -17.02
N PRO A 138 -13.77 6.51 -15.85
CA PRO A 138 -13.84 5.78 -14.58
C PRO A 138 -14.78 4.56 -14.63
N GLU A 139 -15.85 4.63 -15.41
CA GLU A 139 -16.79 3.53 -15.59
C GLU A 139 -16.16 2.39 -16.38
N ASP A 140 -15.46 2.71 -17.46
CA ASP A 140 -14.74 1.72 -18.27
C ASP A 140 -13.61 1.07 -17.45
N PHE A 141 -12.82 1.87 -16.75
CA PHE A 141 -11.74 1.40 -15.88
C PHE A 141 -12.22 0.32 -14.89
N ASN A 142 -13.38 0.53 -14.26
CA ASN A 142 -13.94 -0.40 -13.28
C ASN A 142 -14.57 -1.66 -13.91
N LYS A 143 -14.86 -1.64 -15.20
CA LYS A 143 -15.47 -2.76 -15.93
C LYS A 143 -14.47 -3.63 -16.69
N ILE A 144 -13.19 -3.21 -16.76
CA ILE A 144 -12.19 -3.97 -17.49
C ILE A 144 -11.91 -5.30 -16.78
N GLU A 145 -12.40 -6.37 -17.39
CA GLU A 145 -12.15 -7.75 -17.02
C GLU A 145 -11.70 -8.48 -18.30
N GLY A 146 -10.55 -9.13 -18.24
CA GLY A 146 -10.04 -9.92 -19.37
C GLY A 146 -10.32 -11.40 -19.19
N ASP A 147 -10.58 -12.07 -20.32
CA ASP A 147 -10.77 -13.52 -20.35
C ASP A 147 -9.43 -14.20 -20.69
N PHE A 148 -8.68 -14.57 -19.65
CA PHE A 148 -7.33 -15.10 -19.81
C PHE A 148 -7.34 -16.48 -20.47
N PHE A 149 -6.68 -16.56 -21.61
CA PHE A 149 -6.44 -17.78 -22.34
C PHE A 149 -4.92 -18.02 -22.53
N GLN A 150 -4.46 -19.23 -22.26
CA GLN A 150 -3.07 -19.66 -22.46
C GLN A 150 -3.03 -20.81 -23.45
N LEU A 151 -2.33 -20.62 -24.56
CA LEU A 151 -2.10 -21.68 -25.54
C LEU A 151 -1.13 -22.73 -24.96
N SER A 152 -1.57 -23.98 -24.94
CA SER A 152 -0.72 -25.07 -24.44
C SER A 152 0.23 -25.60 -25.51
N ARG A 153 1.43 -26.03 -25.10
CA ARG A 153 2.36 -26.73 -26.01
C ARG A 153 1.73 -27.99 -26.58
N ASN A 154 1.92 -28.24 -27.86
CA ASN A 154 1.39 -29.39 -28.58
C ASN A 154 -0.15 -29.49 -28.67
N SER A 155 -0.89 -28.39 -28.43
CA SER A 155 -2.31 -28.38 -28.66
C SER A 155 -2.65 -28.44 -30.15
N GLN A 156 -3.87 -28.90 -30.46
CA GLN A 156 -4.48 -28.83 -31.78
C GLN A 156 -5.12 -27.47 -31.94
N VAL A 157 -4.89 -26.81 -33.06
CA VAL A 157 -5.53 -25.53 -33.41
C VAL A 157 -6.30 -25.65 -34.71
N GLN A 158 -7.31 -24.83 -34.87
CA GLN A 158 -8.05 -24.65 -36.11
C GLN A 158 -7.63 -23.34 -36.79
N LYS A 159 -7.93 -23.19 -38.05
CA LYS A 159 -7.70 -21.93 -38.77
C LYS A 159 -8.51 -20.81 -38.09
N GLY A 160 -7.82 -19.68 -37.74
CA GLY A 160 -8.37 -18.55 -37.04
C GLY A 160 -8.25 -18.61 -35.52
N ASP A 161 -7.77 -19.75 -34.97
CA ASP A 161 -7.48 -19.81 -33.53
C ASP A 161 -6.27 -18.95 -33.17
N PHE A 162 -6.26 -18.40 -31.94
CA PHE A 162 -5.14 -17.65 -31.39
C PHE A 162 -3.87 -18.51 -31.37
N LEU A 163 -2.75 -17.96 -31.84
CA LEU A 163 -1.44 -18.59 -31.80
C LEU A 163 -0.48 -17.92 -30.83
N TYR A 164 -0.25 -16.65 -31.01
CA TYR A 164 0.65 -15.87 -30.19
C TYR A 164 0.31 -14.39 -30.26
N ARG A 165 0.83 -13.64 -29.33
CA ARG A 165 0.79 -12.17 -29.28
C ARG A 165 2.21 -11.66 -29.27
N ILE A 166 2.45 -10.55 -29.97
CA ILE A 166 3.68 -9.76 -29.90
C ILE A 166 3.37 -8.48 -29.15
N THR A 167 4.14 -8.21 -28.11
CA THR A 167 4.03 -7.00 -27.30
C THR A 167 5.24 -6.09 -27.58
N ASP A 168 5.00 -4.80 -27.79
CA ASP A 168 6.08 -3.80 -27.81
C ASP A 168 6.80 -3.79 -26.46
N ASN A 169 8.12 -3.80 -26.52
CA ASN A 169 8.97 -3.82 -25.33
C ASN A 169 9.60 -2.46 -25.00
N TYR A 170 9.23 -1.39 -25.71
CA TYR A 170 9.78 -0.06 -25.49
C TYR A 170 8.88 0.82 -24.64
N HIS A 171 7.55 0.65 -24.77
CA HIS A 171 6.60 1.49 -24.11
C HIS A 171 5.57 0.65 -23.35
N LEU A 172 5.35 1.02 -22.10
CA LEU A 172 4.33 0.47 -21.22
C LEU A 172 3.60 1.62 -20.56
N TYR A 173 2.30 1.59 -20.58
CA TYR A 173 1.47 2.59 -19.92
C TYR A 173 0.78 1.96 -18.71
N LEU A 174 0.79 2.72 -17.62
CA LEU A 174 0.06 2.43 -16.41
C LEU A 174 -1.06 3.45 -16.28
N VAL A 175 -2.29 3.00 -16.22
CA VAL A 175 -3.47 3.86 -16.09
C VAL A 175 -4.03 3.68 -14.68
N PHE A 176 -4.26 4.80 -13.99
CA PHE A 176 -4.75 4.85 -12.63
C PHE A 176 -6.05 5.61 -12.57
N LEU A 177 -6.96 5.12 -11.72
CA LEU A 177 -8.15 5.87 -11.31
C LEU A 177 -7.91 6.39 -9.90
N ILE A 178 -7.88 7.71 -9.74
CA ILE A 178 -7.57 8.39 -8.49
C ILE A 178 -8.56 9.52 -8.21
N ASP A 179 -8.51 10.09 -7.02
CA ASP A 179 -9.28 11.27 -6.68
C ASP A 179 -8.78 12.48 -7.47
N ARG A 180 -9.73 13.36 -7.82
CA ARG A 180 -9.44 14.59 -8.57
C ARG A 180 -8.40 15.47 -7.87
N ASP A 181 -8.51 15.63 -6.55
CA ASP A 181 -7.61 16.50 -5.79
C ASP A 181 -6.18 15.95 -5.80
N GLU A 182 -6.03 14.62 -5.75
CA GLU A 182 -4.72 13.98 -5.93
C GLU A 182 -4.19 14.20 -7.34
N ALA A 183 -5.02 14.03 -8.38
CA ALA A 183 -4.62 14.22 -9.76
C ALA A 183 -4.13 15.66 -10.05
N LEU A 184 -4.74 16.66 -9.43
CA LEU A 184 -4.36 18.07 -9.60
C LEU A 184 -2.97 18.41 -9.05
N ARG A 185 -2.35 17.51 -8.28
CA ARG A 185 -0.96 17.65 -7.82
C ARG A 185 0.06 17.35 -8.92
N TYR A 186 -0.36 16.79 -10.04
CA TYR A 186 0.50 16.34 -11.14
C TYR A 186 0.28 17.20 -12.39
N ARG A 187 1.24 17.12 -13.32
CA ARG A 187 1.18 17.75 -14.62
C ARG A 187 1.64 16.78 -15.71
N GLU A 188 1.08 16.90 -16.90
CA GLU A 188 1.55 16.15 -18.06
C GLU A 188 3.03 16.45 -18.34
N GLY A 189 3.79 15.43 -18.67
CA GLY A 189 5.24 15.48 -18.82
C GLY A 189 6.04 15.48 -17.51
N GLU A 190 5.37 15.53 -16.34
CA GLU A 190 6.06 15.47 -15.04
C GLU A 190 6.71 14.11 -14.85
N VAL A 191 7.95 14.12 -14.35
CA VAL A 191 8.66 12.88 -14.01
C VAL A 191 8.13 12.35 -12.70
N VAL A 192 7.77 11.07 -12.73
CA VAL A 192 7.32 10.28 -11.57
C VAL A 192 8.10 8.97 -11.54
N PHE A 193 7.96 8.23 -10.44
CA PHE A 193 8.58 6.93 -10.32
C PHE A 193 7.52 5.88 -9.99
N ILE A 194 7.68 4.71 -10.57
CA ILE A 194 6.82 3.54 -10.32
C ILE A 194 7.67 2.46 -9.67
N GLU A 195 7.21 1.98 -8.53
CA GLU A 195 7.85 0.94 -7.74
C GLU A 195 6.87 -0.24 -7.58
N LYS A 196 7.34 -1.48 -7.80
CA LYS A 196 6.53 -2.68 -7.52
C LYS A 196 6.33 -2.83 -6.02
N ILE A 197 5.11 -3.18 -5.58
CA ILE A 197 4.84 -3.44 -4.17
C ILE A 197 5.44 -4.78 -3.73
N SER A 198 5.53 -5.76 -4.61
CA SER A 198 6.01 -7.11 -4.31
C SER A 198 7.25 -7.49 -5.11
N GLY A 199 8.20 -8.18 -4.48
CA GLY A 199 9.44 -8.66 -5.09
C GLY A 199 10.61 -7.68 -4.96
N GLU A 200 11.65 -7.86 -5.78
CA GLU A 200 12.73 -6.87 -5.90
C GLU A 200 12.15 -5.57 -6.47
N SER A 201 12.31 -4.51 -5.71
CA SER A 201 11.70 -3.23 -5.96
C SER A 201 12.67 -2.37 -6.77
N ASP A 202 12.49 -2.39 -8.08
CA ASP A 202 13.15 -1.44 -8.97
C ASP A 202 12.32 -0.16 -9.09
N LEU A 203 12.97 0.95 -8.84
CA LEU A 203 12.39 2.27 -9.01
C LEU A 203 12.45 2.66 -10.49
N ASN A 204 11.32 2.59 -11.18
CA ASN A 204 11.22 2.87 -12.61
C ASN A 204 10.88 4.35 -12.83
N ARG A 205 11.82 5.09 -13.44
CA ARG A 205 11.60 6.46 -13.87
C ARG A 205 10.60 6.49 -15.02
N SER A 206 9.54 7.27 -14.86
CA SER A 206 8.37 7.34 -15.73
C SER A 206 7.94 8.79 -15.93
N ALA A 207 6.99 9.04 -16.80
CA ALA A 207 6.43 10.37 -17.01
C ALA A 207 4.90 10.29 -17.06
N VAL A 208 4.23 11.28 -16.49
CA VAL A 208 2.79 11.47 -16.65
C VAL A 208 2.51 11.76 -18.12
N GLU A 209 1.68 10.95 -18.77
CA GLU A 209 1.32 11.08 -20.18
C GLU A 209 0.06 11.92 -20.36
N SER A 210 -1.00 11.61 -19.60
CA SER A 210 -2.27 12.34 -19.65
C SER A 210 -2.98 12.37 -18.30
N ILE A 211 -3.82 13.40 -18.12
CA ILE A 211 -4.68 13.57 -16.93
C ILE A 211 -6.07 13.95 -17.39
N ASN A 212 -7.03 13.03 -17.25
CA ASN A 212 -8.42 13.26 -17.64
C ASN A 212 -9.30 13.37 -16.39
N LEU A 213 -9.99 14.49 -16.22
CA LEU A 213 -10.80 14.79 -15.04
C LEU A 213 -12.27 14.44 -15.26
N PHE A 214 -12.87 13.66 -14.33
CA PHE A 214 -14.26 13.21 -14.37
C PHE A 214 -14.94 13.48 -13.01
N GLY A 215 -15.56 14.64 -12.86
CA GLY A 215 -16.23 14.99 -11.60
C GLY A 215 -15.27 15.00 -10.41
N SER A 216 -15.46 14.09 -9.45
CA SER A 216 -14.61 13.91 -8.26
C SER A 216 -13.44 12.96 -8.49
N GLN A 217 -13.36 12.29 -9.64
CA GLN A 217 -12.31 11.34 -9.98
C GLN A 217 -11.47 11.83 -11.17
N ALA A 218 -10.35 11.20 -11.39
CA ALA A 218 -9.50 11.40 -12.53
C ALA A 218 -8.89 10.08 -13.00
N VAL A 219 -8.67 9.97 -14.31
CA VAL A 219 -7.87 8.93 -14.92
C VAL A 219 -6.53 9.54 -15.30
N ILE A 220 -5.46 9.07 -14.69
CA ILE A 220 -4.09 9.49 -14.99
C ILE A 220 -3.34 8.35 -15.65
N SER A 221 -2.66 8.64 -16.74
CA SER A 221 -1.79 7.67 -17.42
C SER A 221 -0.32 8.04 -17.25
N VAL A 222 0.52 7.03 -17.10
CA VAL A 222 1.97 7.17 -16.91
C VAL A 222 2.68 6.28 -17.92
N LYS A 223 3.62 6.86 -18.66
CA LYS A 223 4.45 6.16 -19.62
C LYS A 223 5.74 5.69 -18.98
N MET A 224 6.01 4.40 -19.07
CA MET A 224 7.28 3.77 -18.71
C MET A 224 8.03 3.36 -19.97
N ASN A 225 9.37 3.53 -19.95
CA ASN A 225 10.24 3.09 -21.04
C ASN A 225 10.96 1.78 -20.74
N ASN A 226 10.50 1.06 -19.72
CA ASN A 226 11.07 -0.21 -19.28
C ASN A 226 10.04 -1.33 -19.42
N PHE A 227 10.45 -2.46 -19.99
CA PHE A 227 9.67 -3.67 -20.02
C PHE A 227 9.87 -4.45 -18.71
N VAL A 228 8.78 -4.77 -18.03
CA VAL A 228 8.77 -5.61 -16.82
C VAL A 228 8.26 -6.99 -17.22
N ARG A 229 9.17 -7.96 -17.23
CA ARG A 229 8.88 -9.33 -17.74
C ARG A 229 7.75 -10.00 -16.97
N GLU A 230 7.69 -9.82 -15.68
CA GLU A 230 6.68 -10.42 -14.80
C GLU A 230 5.27 -9.91 -15.12
N TRP A 231 5.17 -8.76 -15.75
CA TRP A 231 3.90 -8.15 -16.11
C TRP A 231 3.38 -8.56 -17.51
N LEU A 232 4.14 -9.38 -18.26
CA LEU A 232 3.82 -9.73 -19.66
C LEU A 232 2.37 -10.22 -19.86
N ASN A 233 1.89 -11.06 -18.95
CA ASN A 233 0.56 -11.65 -19.03
C ASN A 233 -0.40 -11.11 -17.96
N MET A 234 -0.06 -9.97 -17.35
CA MET A 234 -0.92 -9.28 -16.41
C MET A 234 -1.63 -8.12 -17.10
N ARG A 235 -2.86 -7.86 -16.71
CA ARG A 235 -3.59 -6.66 -17.10
C ARG A 235 -3.66 -5.65 -15.95
N TRP A 236 -3.56 -6.15 -14.72
CA TRP A 236 -3.58 -5.34 -13.51
C TRP A 236 -2.36 -5.61 -12.66
N VAL A 237 -1.80 -4.55 -12.12
CA VAL A 237 -0.65 -4.61 -11.19
C VAL A 237 -0.86 -3.67 -10.03
N GLU A 238 -0.29 -4.04 -8.89
CA GLU A 238 -0.23 -3.17 -7.73
C GLU A 238 1.15 -2.53 -7.65
N VAL A 239 1.16 -1.21 -7.62
CA VAL A 239 2.37 -0.40 -7.66
C VAL A 239 2.27 0.79 -6.72
N LYS A 240 3.41 1.29 -6.33
CA LYS A 240 3.56 2.58 -5.66
C LYS A 240 3.85 3.64 -6.72
N PHE A 241 2.95 4.61 -6.83
CA PHE A 241 3.12 5.81 -7.64
C PHE A 241 3.82 6.86 -6.79
N ILE A 242 4.99 7.30 -7.22
CA ILE A 242 5.87 8.17 -6.44
C ILE A 242 6.10 9.48 -7.20
N LYS A 243 5.68 10.58 -6.60
CA LYS A 243 5.92 11.92 -7.14
C LYS A 243 7.33 12.39 -6.81
N ASN A 244 7.70 12.35 -5.54
CA ASN A 244 8.98 12.82 -5.05
C ASN A 244 9.59 11.88 -4.02
N ILE A 245 10.92 11.84 -3.97
CA ILE A 245 11.68 11.15 -2.94
C ILE A 245 12.55 12.19 -2.25
N HIS A 246 12.22 12.48 -1.00
CA HIS A 246 12.96 13.40 -0.16
C HIS A 246 13.95 12.63 0.69
N ARG A 247 15.17 13.12 0.80
CA ARG A 247 16.25 12.52 1.60
C ARG A 247 16.70 13.52 2.65
N GLY A 248 16.82 13.06 3.89
CA GLY A 248 17.23 13.92 5.00
C GLY A 248 17.25 13.14 6.29
N ILE A 249 17.31 13.84 7.41
CA ILE A 249 17.18 13.21 8.73
C ILE A 249 15.69 12.98 9.00
N VAL A 250 15.32 11.71 9.08
CA VAL A 250 13.93 11.29 9.31
C VAL A 250 13.68 11.10 10.80
N ILE A 251 12.65 11.77 11.30
CA ILE A 251 12.18 11.64 12.68
C ILE A 251 10.67 11.35 12.70
N PRO A 252 10.15 10.64 13.72
CA PRO A 252 8.71 10.46 13.88
C PRO A 252 8.03 11.79 14.24
N HIS A 253 6.86 12.04 13.68
CA HIS A 253 6.07 13.25 13.93
C HIS A 253 5.84 13.49 15.43
N ARG A 254 5.65 12.41 16.21
CA ARG A 254 5.44 12.48 17.67
C ARG A 254 6.63 13.02 18.45
N ALA A 255 7.83 13.11 17.86
CA ALA A 255 9.00 13.68 18.50
C ALA A 255 9.01 15.22 18.51
N VAL A 256 8.12 15.84 17.73
CA VAL A 256 8.03 17.31 17.69
C VAL A 256 7.43 17.84 18.99
N PHE A 257 8.17 18.74 19.60
CA PHE A 257 7.80 19.43 20.82
C PHE A 257 7.42 20.87 20.52
N ASN A 258 6.26 21.30 21.04
CA ASN A 258 5.82 22.69 20.95
C ASN A 258 6.26 23.45 22.21
N SER A 259 7.24 24.34 22.06
CA SER A 259 7.72 25.24 23.09
C SER A 259 7.14 26.66 22.88
N PRO A 260 7.12 27.51 23.90
CA PRO A 260 6.89 28.96 23.71
C PRO A 260 7.86 29.61 22.71
N GLU A 261 9.02 29.02 22.50
CA GLU A 261 10.07 29.48 21.58
C GLU A 261 9.82 29.00 20.13
N GLY A 262 8.87 28.06 19.91
CA GLY A 262 8.56 27.54 18.60
C GLY A 262 8.40 26.00 18.58
N LYS A 263 8.37 25.45 17.37
CA LYS A 263 8.38 23.99 17.14
C LYS A 263 9.83 23.49 17.06
N GLY A 264 10.12 22.42 17.79
CA GLY A 264 11.47 21.87 17.81
C GLY A 264 11.52 20.44 18.35
N LEU A 265 12.70 20.03 18.75
CA LEU A 265 12.97 18.71 19.30
C LEU A 265 13.66 18.83 20.67
N LEU A 266 13.47 17.86 21.53
CA LEU A 266 14.23 17.70 22.74
C LEU A 266 15.46 16.81 22.41
N VAL A 267 16.63 17.42 22.40
CA VAL A 267 17.92 16.76 22.10
C VAL A 267 18.64 16.43 23.41
N VAL A 268 19.15 15.20 23.50
CA VAL A 268 19.88 14.71 24.66
C VAL A 268 21.39 14.77 24.37
N ASP A 269 22.11 15.60 25.11
CA ASP A 269 23.56 15.72 24.97
C ASP A 269 24.33 14.48 25.53
N ARG A 270 25.67 14.47 25.38
CA ARG A 270 26.50 13.36 25.84
C ARG A 270 26.50 13.21 27.36
N SER A 271 26.21 14.28 28.09
CA SER A 271 26.13 14.33 29.55
C SER A 271 24.75 13.91 30.07
N GLY A 272 23.77 13.70 29.16
CA GLY A 272 22.42 13.34 29.51
C GLY A 272 21.49 14.54 29.73
N ASN A 273 21.94 15.77 29.49
CA ASN A 273 21.07 16.95 29.61
C ASN A 273 20.13 17.05 28.40
N ILE A 274 18.92 17.52 28.65
CA ILE A 274 17.90 17.72 27.66
C ILE A 274 17.84 19.20 27.27
N ASN A 275 18.00 19.48 26.00
CA ASN A 275 18.01 20.82 25.45
C ASN A 275 16.94 20.91 24.33
N PHE A 276 16.20 22.03 24.33
CA PHE A 276 15.31 22.33 23.21
C PHE A 276 16.17 22.81 22.02
N ARG A 277 15.82 22.30 20.84
CA ARG A 277 16.38 22.78 19.57
C ARG A 277 15.26 23.04 18.60
N GLU A 278 15.20 24.27 18.15
CA GLU A 278 14.34 24.64 17.03
C GLU A 278 14.79 23.93 15.76
N VAL A 279 13.83 23.31 15.04
CA VAL A 279 14.07 22.64 13.76
C VAL A 279 13.10 23.15 12.73
N GLU A 280 13.57 23.21 11.49
CA GLU A 280 12.74 23.50 10.34
C GLU A 280 12.26 22.18 9.75
N ILE A 281 10.92 22.05 9.63
CA ILE A 281 10.30 20.88 9.00
C ILE A 281 10.30 21.13 7.49
N GLU A 282 11.11 20.37 6.76
CA GLU A 282 11.20 20.46 5.31
C GLU A 282 10.05 19.71 4.63
N ILE A 283 9.78 18.48 5.09
CA ILE A 283 8.74 17.61 4.55
C ILE A 283 8.06 16.83 5.67
N GLN A 284 6.76 16.68 5.53
CA GLN A 284 5.94 15.81 6.37
C GLN A 284 5.23 14.77 5.49
N ALA A 285 5.38 13.49 5.83
CA ALA A 285 4.68 12.39 5.18
C ALA A 285 4.23 11.38 6.23
N GLU A 286 2.95 11.08 6.25
CA GLU A 286 2.31 10.17 7.22
C GLU A 286 2.74 10.48 8.68
N ASN A 287 3.51 9.56 9.28
CA ASN A 287 3.95 9.64 10.67
C ASN A 287 5.39 10.14 10.84
N ASN A 288 6.06 10.53 9.76
CA ASN A 288 7.45 10.93 9.77
C ASN A 288 7.68 12.31 9.15
N LEU A 289 8.76 12.94 9.57
CA LEU A 289 9.20 14.26 9.10
C LEU A 289 10.64 14.18 8.62
N ILE A 290 11.00 15.01 7.63
CA ILE A 290 12.39 15.40 7.37
C ILE A 290 12.60 16.77 7.99
N VAL A 291 13.67 16.90 8.77
CA VAL A 291 14.01 18.14 9.46
C VAL A 291 15.43 18.57 9.13
N ASN A 292 15.61 19.89 9.11
CA ASN A 292 16.90 20.56 9.07
C ASN A 292 17.37 20.91 10.49
N ASN A 293 18.61 21.35 10.64
CA ASN A 293 19.24 21.75 11.92
C ASN A 293 19.41 20.60 12.93
N LEU A 294 19.49 19.36 12.45
CA LEU A 294 19.82 18.19 13.26
C LEU A 294 20.99 17.44 12.63
N ASN A 295 21.92 16.93 13.44
CA ASN A 295 23.05 16.15 12.93
C ASN A 295 22.78 14.64 13.04
N ILE A 296 23.38 13.87 12.14
CA ILE A 296 23.32 12.41 12.18
C ILE A 296 23.94 11.91 13.49
N GLY A 297 23.24 10.97 14.16
CA GLY A 297 23.67 10.39 15.43
C GLY A 297 23.31 11.21 16.67
N GLU A 298 22.69 12.36 16.53
CA GLU A 298 22.13 13.08 17.67
C GLU A 298 20.97 12.31 18.29
N ARG A 299 20.92 12.31 19.61
CA ARG A 299 19.90 11.61 20.38
C ARG A 299 18.74 12.53 20.64
N ILE A 300 17.54 12.13 20.28
CA ILE A 300 16.31 12.91 20.45
C ILE A 300 15.28 12.13 21.25
N ILE A 301 14.40 12.83 21.94
CA ILE A 301 13.30 12.22 22.67
C ILE A 301 12.13 12.04 21.70
N ALA A 302 11.71 10.78 21.48
CA ALA A 302 10.64 10.44 20.55
C ALA A 302 9.24 10.69 21.13
N ASN A 303 9.12 10.83 22.45
CA ASN A 303 7.88 11.08 23.18
C ASN A 303 8.06 12.22 24.19
N PRO A 304 8.19 13.47 23.72
CA PRO A 304 8.53 14.63 24.57
C PRO A 304 7.53 14.87 25.71
N GLU A 305 6.31 14.37 25.57
CA GLU A 305 5.28 14.42 26.61
C GLU A 305 5.67 13.66 27.91
N SER A 306 6.62 12.72 27.82
CA SER A 306 7.13 11.97 28.97
C SER A 306 8.14 12.75 29.83
N VAL A 307 8.55 13.93 29.37
CA VAL A 307 9.57 14.76 30.01
C VAL A 307 8.97 16.07 30.46
N ASP A 308 9.23 16.43 31.71
CA ASP A 308 8.82 17.72 32.26
C ASP A 308 9.83 18.82 31.86
N TYR A 309 9.81 19.19 30.56
CA TYR A 309 10.67 20.24 30.02
C TYR A 309 9.93 21.59 30.00
N GLY A 310 10.45 22.55 30.74
CA GLY A 310 9.95 23.95 30.68
C GLY A 310 8.77 24.27 31.61
N ARG A 311 8.29 23.34 32.44
CA ARG A 311 7.46 23.70 33.58
C ARG A 311 8.38 24.28 34.67
N ARG A 312 8.64 25.58 34.59
CA ARG A 312 9.08 26.35 35.74
C ARG A 312 7.82 26.92 36.37
N ASP A 313 7.62 26.55 37.65
CA ASP A 313 6.59 27.09 38.53
C ASP A 313 6.60 28.62 38.54
#